data_96bd407d155fec2c40a1d769c15c7bf4
#
_entry.id   96bd407d155fec2c40a1d769c15c7bf4
#
_cell.length_a   1.000
_cell.length_b   1.000
_cell.length_c   1.000
_cell.angle_alpha   90.00
_cell.angle_beta   90.00
_cell.angle_gamma   90.00
#
_symmetry.space_group_name_H-M   'P 1'
#
loop_
_entity.id
_entity.type
_entity.pdbx_description
1 polymer ?
#
loop_
_entity_poly.entity_id
_entity_poly.type
_entity_poly.pdbx_seq_one_letter_code
_entity_poly.pdbx_strand_id
1 'polypeptide(L)'
;WVNDIFLNGKKICGILTEGGVGLESGLLDYAVVGVGLNYRAPAGGFPPELREIAGSLYGPGEAPPLPRGRMAAALIDSLMEALADPEDEGIMAEYRSRSLVPGKRVLVLREDSQRPALAEDILSDGSLLVRYADGVTEALFSGEVSILPRPE
;
A
#
# COMPACT_ATOMS: atom_id res chain seq x y z
N TRP A 1 1.42 -0.45 3.92
CA TRP A 1 2.55 -1.13 3.35
C TRP A 1 2.10 -2.49 2.82
N VAL A 2 2.36 -2.84 1.65
CA VAL A 2 3.20 -2.23 0.63
C VAL A 2 2.37 -1.38 -0.34
N ASN A 3 1.19 -1.83 -0.72
CA ASN A 3 0.47 -1.52 -1.95
C ASN A 3 -0.99 -1.08 -1.70
N ASP A 4 -1.37 -0.87 -0.46
CA ASP A 4 -2.73 -0.46 -0.11
C ASP A 4 -2.79 1.00 0.32
N ILE A 5 -3.80 1.73 -0.15
CA ILE A 5 -4.06 3.11 0.27
C ILE A 5 -5.31 3.13 1.14
N PHE A 6 -5.20 3.81 2.28
CA PHE A 6 -6.27 3.94 3.26
C PHE A 6 -6.75 5.39 3.35
N LEU A 7 -8.04 5.56 3.55
CA LEU A 7 -8.68 6.82 3.89
C LEU A 7 -9.63 6.57 5.07
N ASN A 8 -9.47 7.36 6.14
CA ASN A 8 -10.27 7.22 7.36
C ASN A 8 -10.31 5.79 7.93
N GLY A 9 -9.17 5.09 7.90
CA GLY A 9 -9.02 3.74 8.41
C GLY A 9 -9.57 2.63 7.51
N LYS A 10 -10.10 2.95 6.31
CA LYS A 10 -10.63 1.97 5.35
C LYS A 10 -9.80 1.97 4.07
N LYS A 11 -9.57 0.78 3.54
CA LYS A 11 -8.84 0.60 2.27
C LYS A 11 -9.68 1.15 1.11
N ILE A 12 -9.12 2.12 0.39
CA ILE A 12 -9.77 2.72 -0.79
C ILE A 12 -9.09 2.34 -2.10
N CYS A 13 -7.85 1.84 -2.05
CA CYS A 13 -7.10 1.47 -3.25
C CYS A 13 -6.15 0.33 -2.95
N GLY A 14 -5.95 -0.55 -3.93
CA GLY A 14 -4.87 -1.52 -3.98
C GLY A 14 -4.06 -1.31 -5.25
N ILE A 15 -2.74 -1.51 -5.16
CA ILE A 15 -1.81 -1.41 -6.27
C ILE A 15 -1.16 -2.77 -6.46
N LEU A 16 -1.12 -3.26 -7.69
CA LEU A 16 -0.42 -4.49 -8.06
C LEU A 16 0.61 -4.15 -9.12
N THR A 17 1.85 -4.55 -8.88
CA THR A 17 2.92 -4.40 -9.88
C THR A 17 3.42 -5.78 -10.30
N GLU A 18 3.42 -6.04 -11.59
CA GLU A 18 3.93 -7.26 -12.20
C GLU A 18 5.06 -6.88 -13.16
N GLY A 19 6.16 -7.62 -13.12
CA GLY A 19 7.34 -7.36 -13.95
C GLY A 19 7.75 -8.57 -14.77
N GLY A 20 8.29 -8.32 -15.98
CA GLY A 20 8.96 -9.32 -16.79
C GLY A 20 10.48 -9.14 -16.71
N VAL A 21 11.21 -10.22 -16.51
CA VAL A 21 12.67 -10.23 -16.48
C VAL A 21 13.21 -10.89 -17.74
N GLY A 22 14.12 -10.20 -18.42
CA GLY A 22 14.80 -10.73 -19.60
C GLY A 22 15.65 -11.96 -19.26
N LEU A 23 15.40 -13.07 -19.97
CA LEU A 23 16.07 -14.34 -19.69
C LEU A 23 17.61 -14.28 -19.88
N GLU A 24 18.06 -13.41 -20.79
CA GLU A 24 19.49 -13.28 -21.11
C GLU A 24 20.18 -12.20 -20.24
N SER A 25 19.47 -11.11 -19.96
CA SER A 25 20.04 -9.96 -19.24
C SER A 25 19.91 -10.09 -17.72
N GLY A 26 18.91 -10.82 -17.24
CA GLY A 26 18.52 -10.84 -15.83
C GLY A 26 17.94 -9.51 -15.33
N LEU A 27 17.72 -8.54 -16.24
CA LEU A 27 17.19 -7.22 -15.92
C LEU A 27 15.68 -7.16 -16.11
N LEU A 28 15.03 -6.21 -15.46
CA LEU A 28 13.62 -5.94 -15.64
C LEU A 28 13.40 -5.34 -17.04
N ASP A 29 12.64 -6.05 -17.91
CA ASP A 29 12.31 -5.58 -19.26
C ASP A 29 11.12 -4.63 -19.24
N TYR A 30 10.13 -4.91 -18.40
CA TYR A 30 8.93 -4.07 -18.24
C TYR A 30 8.29 -4.29 -16.88
N ALA A 31 7.50 -3.31 -16.45
CA ALA A 31 6.60 -3.43 -15.32
C ALA A 31 5.19 -2.99 -15.71
N VAL A 32 4.19 -3.73 -15.24
CA VAL A 32 2.77 -3.37 -15.38
C VAL A 32 2.23 -3.00 -14.02
N VAL A 33 1.72 -1.78 -13.88
CA VAL A 33 1.16 -1.27 -12.63
C VAL A 33 -0.36 -1.22 -12.74
N GLY A 34 -1.04 -2.09 -12.00
CA GLY A 34 -2.50 -2.10 -11.86
C GLY A 34 -2.92 -1.28 -10.63
N VAL A 35 -3.79 -0.29 -10.81
CA VAL A 35 -4.32 0.56 -9.72
C VAL A 35 -5.81 0.34 -9.59
N GLY A 36 -6.24 -0.30 -8.50
CA GLY A 36 -7.64 -0.59 -8.18
C GLY A 36 -8.19 0.42 -7.17
N LEU A 37 -8.77 1.55 -7.65
CA LEU A 37 -9.31 2.60 -6.81
C LEU A 37 -10.82 2.46 -6.62
N ASN A 38 -11.27 2.36 -5.38
CA ASN A 38 -12.67 2.49 -5.00
C ASN A 38 -13.10 3.96 -5.13
N TYR A 39 -13.37 4.39 -6.36
CA TYR A 39 -13.70 5.77 -6.67
C TYR A 39 -15.03 6.22 -6.03
N ARG A 40 -16.08 5.38 -6.09
CA ARG A 40 -17.37 5.61 -5.46
C ARG A 40 -17.92 4.32 -4.85
N ALA A 41 -18.50 4.43 -3.68
CA ALA A 41 -19.18 3.30 -3.07
C ALA A 41 -20.35 2.80 -3.92
N PRO A 42 -20.63 1.50 -3.93
CA PRO A 42 -21.84 0.95 -4.54
C PRO A 42 -23.11 1.59 -3.94
N ALA A 43 -24.20 1.67 -4.72
CA ALA A 43 -25.45 2.26 -4.27
C ALA A 43 -26.01 1.62 -2.99
N GLY A 44 -25.80 0.31 -2.80
CA GLY A 44 -26.17 -0.45 -1.58
C GLY A 44 -25.08 -0.48 -0.50
N GLY A 45 -23.99 0.27 -0.68
CA GLY A 45 -22.80 0.16 0.17
C GLY A 45 -21.96 -1.08 -0.14
N PHE A 46 -20.91 -1.29 0.64
CA PHE A 46 -20.09 -2.50 0.55
C PHE A 46 -20.83 -3.69 1.19
N PRO A 47 -20.57 -4.94 0.72
CA PRO A 47 -21.05 -6.15 1.37
C PRO A 47 -20.73 -6.18 2.87
N PRO A 48 -21.53 -6.85 3.70
CA PRO A 48 -21.35 -6.82 5.16
C PRO A 48 -19.93 -7.13 5.62
N GLU A 49 -19.27 -8.12 5.00
CA GLU A 49 -17.93 -8.59 5.29
C GLU A 49 -16.83 -7.56 4.95
N LEU A 50 -17.12 -6.59 4.09
CA LEU A 50 -16.17 -5.54 3.67
C LEU A 50 -16.45 -4.18 4.31
N ARG A 51 -17.58 -3.98 5.00
CA ARG A 51 -18.01 -2.66 5.50
C ARG A 51 -17.00 -2.00 6.44
N GLU A 52 -16.31 -2.82 7.23
CA GLU A 52 -15.35 -2.32 8.23
C GLU A 52 -13.96 -2.09 7.64
N ILE A 53 -13.63 -2.72 6.51
CA ILE A 53 -12.30 -2.69 5.93
C ILE A 53 -12.21 -1.94 4.61
N ALA A 54 -13.29 -1.89 3.81
CA ALA A 54 -13.31 -1.22 2.52
C ALA A 54 -13.95 0.17 2.62
N GLY A 55 -13.35 1.13 1.94
CA GLY A 55 -13.85 2.48 1.75
C GLY A 55 -13.82 2.90 0.28
N SER A 56 -14.25 4.13 0.02
CA SER A 56 -14.18 4.77 -1.29
C SER A 56 -13.92 6.26 -1.14
N LEU A 57 -13.49 6.91 -2.21
CA LEU A 57 -13.29 8.36 -2.21
C LEU A 57 -14.61 9.13 -2.03
N TYR A 58 -15.69 8.65 -2.64
CA TYR A 58 -17.01 9.30 -2.60
C TYR A 58 -18.07 8.32 -2.12
N GLY A 59 -19.03 8.83 -1.36
CA GLY A 59 -20.14 8.07 -0.82
C GLY A 59 -21.15 7.58 -1.87
N PRO A 60 -22.11 6.72 -1.48
CA PRO A 60 -23.18 6.30 -2.34
C PRO A 60 -24.04 7.53 -2.76
N GLY A 61 -24.28 7.68 -4.07
CA GLY A 61 -25.07 8.79 -4.61
C GLY A 61 -24.40 10.17 -4.60
N GLU A 62 -23.20 10.30 -4.01
CA GLU A 62 -22.43 11.54 -4.04
C GLU A 62 -21.98 11.87 -5.46
N ALA A 63 -22.11 13.14 -5.86
CA ALA A 63 -21.59 13.63 -7.14
C ALA A 63 -20.08 13.98 -6.98
N PRO A 64 -19.18 13.22 -7.60
CA PRO A 64 -17.76 13.50 -7.47
C PRO A 64 -17.39 14.83 -8.13
N PRO A 65 -16.65 15.72 -7.46
CA PRO A 65 -16.18 16.97 -8.05
C PRO A 65 -15.14 16.74 -9.17
N LEU A 66 -14.45 15.59 -9.14
CA LEU A 66 -13.47 15.20 -10.15
C LEU A 66 -13.97 13.98 -10.92
N PRO A 67 -14.24 14.07 -12.25
CA PRO A 67 -14.67 12.94 -13.07
C PRO A 67 -13.61 11.82 -13.10
N ARG A 68 -14.04 10.55 -13.27
CA ARG A 68 -13.15 9.38 -13.30
C ARG A 68 -11.97 9.52 -14.28
N GLY A 69 -12.25 10.03 -15.49
CA GLY A 69 -11.19 10.20 -16.50
C GLY A 69 -10.12 11.21 -16.05
N ARG A 70 -10.53 12.27 -15.35
CA ARG A 70 -9.59 13.25 -14.79
C ARG A 70 -8.80 12.67 -13.63
N MET A 71 -9.42 11.85 -12.79
CA MET A 71 -8.73 11.12 -11.73
C MET A 71 -7.69 10.15 -12.31
N ALA A 72 -8.07 9.37 -13.32
CA ALA A 72 -7.16 8.46 -13.99
C ALA A 72 -5.96 9.19 -14.62
N ALA A 73 -6.22 10.31 -15.31
CA ALA A 73 -5.16 11.15 -15.87
C ALA A 73 -4.21 11.67 -14.79
N ALA A 74 -4.74 12.20 -13.68
CA ALA A 74 -3.92 12.69 -12.58
C ALA A 74 -3.06 11.59 -11.94
N LEU A 75 -3.59 10.35 -11.82
CA LEU A 75 -2.81 9.21 -11.31
C LEU A 75 -1.67 8.83 -12.27
N ILE A 76 -1.94 8.84 -13.58
CA ILE A 76 -0.91 8.56 -14.59
C ILE A 76 0.16 9.66 -14.59
N ASP A 77 -0.24 10.92 -14.58
CA ASP A 77 0.70 12.05 -14.54
C ASP A 77 1.61 11.98 -13.31
N SER A 78 1.03 11.73 -12.11
CA SER A 78 1.81 11.59 -10.87
C SER A 78 2.76 10.40 -10.90
N LEU A 79 2.34 9.26 -11.49
CA LEU A 79 3.21 8.09 -11.66
C LEU A 79 4.36 8.39 -12.62
N MET A 80 4.08 9.03 -13.73
CA MET A 80 5.11 9.41 -14.72
C MET A 80 6.10 10.42 -14.15
N GLU A 81 5.63 11.35 -13.33
CA GLU A 81 6.48 12.32 -12.62
C GLU A 81 7.41 11.61 -11.63
N ALA A 82 6.89 10.70 -10.82
CA ALA A 82 7.70 9.90 -9.90
C ALA A 82 8.74 9.02 -10.60
N LEU A 83 8.39 8.47 -11.78
CA LEU A 83 9.31 7.64 -12.58
C LEU A 83 10.37 8.47 -13.32
N ALA A 84 10.18 9.78 -13.47
CA ALA A 84 11.18 10.65 -14.10
C ALA A 84 12.43 10.82 -13.25
N ASP A 85 12.30 10.74 -11.92
CA ASP A 85 13.42 10.75 -10.98
C ASP A 85 13.14 9.75 -9.84
N PRO A 86 13.36 8.45 -10.06
CA PRO A 86 13.07 7.40 -9.08
C PRO A 86 14.02 7.43 -7.86
N GLU A 87 15.13 8.15 -7.95
CA GLU A 87 16.09 8.33 -6.86
C GLU A 87 15.77 9.56 -5.98
N ASP A 88 14.67 10.29 -6.26
CA ASP A 88 14.27 11.43 -5.44
C ASP A 88 13.95 10.97 -4.00
N GLU A 89 14.79 11.38 -3.05
CA GLU A 89 14.63 11.09 -1.62
C GLU A 89 13.30 11.64 -1.06
N GLY A 90 12.73 12.66 -1.68
CA GLY A 90 11.44 13.25 -1.32
C GLY A 90 10.29 12.26 -1.45
N ILE A 91 10.33 11.38 -2.46
CA ILE A 91 9.32 10.31 -2.66
C ILE A 91 9.27 9.39 -1.45
N MET A 92 10.43 8.91 -1.00
CA MET A 92 10.50 8.00 0.15
C MET A 92 10.19 8.71 1.48
N ALA A 93 10.55 9.98 1.63
CA ALA A 93 10.20 10.77 2.80
C ALA A 93 8.67 10.95 2.90
N GLU A 94 8.01 11.26 1.77
CA GLU A 94 6.56 11.40 1.73
C GLU A 94 5.85 10.05 1.97
N TYR A 95 6.34 8.96 1.36
CA TYR A 95 5.80 7.62 1.59
C TYR A 95 5.84 7.22 3.06
N ARG A 96 6.98 7.44 3.75
CA ARG A 96 7.11 7.18 5.19
C ARG A 96 6.13 8.03 6.00
N SER A 97 6.05 9.33 5.71
CA SER A 97 5.18 10.26 6.45
C SER A 97 3.71 9.90 6.37
N ARG A 98 3.27 9.29 5.27
CA ARG A 98 1.89 8.84 5.03
C ARG A 98 1.63 7.40 5.46
N SER A 99 2.67 6.63 5.77
CA SER A 99 2.50 5.22 6.13
C SER A 99 1.81 5.05 7.48
N LEU A 100 0.86 4.13 7.53
CA LEU A 100 0.11 3.80 8.75
C LEU A 100 0.81 2.76 9.63
N VAL A 101 1.86 2.11 9.12
CA VAL A 101 2.42 0.89 9.71
C VAL A 101 3.53 1.17 10.72
N PRO A 102 4.50 2.10 10.50
CA PRO A 102 5.54 2.40 11.46
C PRO A 102 5.00 2.79 12.83
N GLY A 103 5.64 2.31 13.88
CA GLY A 103 5.23 2.48 15.28
C GLY A 103 4.06 1.59 15.72
N LYS A 104 3.58 0.67 14.87
CA LYS A 104 2.48 -0.25 15.19
C LYS A 104 2.98 -1.65 15.48
N ARG A 105 2.26 -2.34 16.36
CA ARG A 105 2.38 -3.79 16.48
C ARG A 105 1.73 -4.44 15.27
N VAL A 106 2.45 -5.35 14.66
CA VAL A 106 2.00 -6.05 13.45
C VAL A 106 2.13 -7.56 13.64
N LEU A 107 1.34 -8.29 12.90
CA LEU A 107 1.52 -9.73 12.70
C LEU A 107 2.17 -9.89 11.32
N VAL A 108 3.39 -10.39 11.29
CA VAL A 108 4.09 -10.75 10.05
C VAL A 108 3.58 -12.12 9.61
N LEU A 109 2.98 -12.16 8.42
CA LEU A 109 2.38 -13.37 7.85
C LEU A 109 3.33 -13.97 6.84
N ARG A 110 3.61 -15.25 6.98
CA ARG A 110 4.36 -16.10 6.04
C ARG A 110 3.58 -17.38 5.79
N GLU A 111 3.91 -18.11 4.73
CA GLU A 111 3.19 -19.34 4.34
C GLU A 111 2.90 -20.27 5.52
N ASP A 112 3.90 -20.53 6.38
CA ASP A 112 3.80 -21.48 7.49
C ASP A 112 3.90 -20.85 8.88
N SER A 113 3.93 -19.50 9.00
CA SER A 113 4.13 -18.87 10.29
C SER A 113 3.51 -17.49 10.40
N GLN A 114 3.12 -17.15 11.63
CA GLN A 114 2.66 -15.82 11.99
C GLN A 114 3.45 -15.36 13.22
N ARG A 115 4.16 -14.23 13.09
CA ARG A 115 4.99 -13.72 14.18
C ARG A 115 4.61 -12.29 14.53
N PRO A 116 4.29 -12.00 15.80
CA PRO A 116 4.10 -10.63 16.27
C PRO A 116 5.44 -9.87 16.23
N ALA A 117 5.39 -8.63 15.76
CA ALA A 117 6.54 -7.74 15.73
C ALA A 117 6.12 -6.29 15.95
N LEU A 118 7.08 -5.41 16.21
CA LEU A 118 6.92 -3.96 16.13
C LEU A 118 7.44 -3.52 14.76
N ALA A 119 6.61 -2.87 13.97
CA ALA A 119 7.06 -2.19 12.76
C ALA A 119 7.78 -0.90 13.17
N GLU A 120 9.06 -0.78 12.89
CA GLU A 120 9.87 0.35 13.35
C GLU A 120 9.91 1.46 12.32
N ASP A 121 10.25 1.13 11.07
CA ASP A 121 10.43 2.11 10.02
C ASP A 121 10.26 1.49 8.64
N ILE A 122 10.24 2.32 7.60
CA ILE A 122 10.39 1.94 6.20
C ILE A 122 11.76 2.42 5.72
N LEU A 123 12.59 1.50 5.26
CA LEU A 123 13.95 1.78 4.82
C LEU A 123 13.97 2.50 3.46
N SER A 124 15.13 2.95 3.02
CA SER A 124 15.30 3.69 1.74
C SER A 124 14.92 2.87 0.50
N ASP A 125 15.01 1.56 0.59
CA ASP A 125 14.60 0.61 -0.46
C ASP A 125 13.12 0.22 -0.41
N GLY A 126 12.32 0.84 0.49
CA GLY A 126 10.91 0.54 0.69
C GLY A 126 10.62 -0.67 1.58
N SER A 127 11.63 -1.39 2.04
CA SER A 127 11.46 -2.52 2.96
C SER A 127 10.93 -2.05 4.32
N LEU A 128 10.13 -2.89 4.98
CA LEU A 128 9.62 -2.63 6.32
C LEU A 128 10.57 -3.22 7.36
N LEU A 129 11.18 -2.38 8.17
CA LEU A 129 11.97 -2.82 9.32
C LEU A 129 11.02 -3.22 10.45
N VAL A 130 11.13 -4.47 10.88
CA VAL A 130 10.36 -4.99 12.02
C VAL A 130 11.30 -5.49 13.11
N ARG A 131 10.85 -5.39 14.36
CA ARG A 131 11.54 -5.96 15.51
C ARG A 131 10.64 -6.95 16.23
N TYR A 132 11.14 -8.16 16.41
CA TYR A 132 10.48 -9.24 17.13
C TYR A 132 10.69 -9.13 18.65
N ALA A 133 9.91 -9.89 19.42
CA ALA A 133 9.97 -9.89 20.88
C ALA A 133 11.32 -10.38 21.46
N ASP A 134 12.05 -11.20 20.71
CA ASP A 134 13.41 -11.67 21.04
C ASP A 134 14.49 -10.63 20.75
N GLY A 135 14.13 -9.44 20.27
CA GLY A 135 15.04 -8.35 19.95
C GLY A 135 15.63 -8.43 18.53
N VAL A 136 15.36 -9.50 17.79
CA VAL A 136 15.82 -9.64 16.40
C VAL A 136 15.10 -8.65 15.52
N THR A 137 15.86 -7.96 14.66
CA THR A 137 15.30 -7.08 13.61
C THR A 137 15.41 -7.74 12.25
N GLU A 138 14.43 -7.45 11.40
CA GLU A 138 14.37 -7.97 10.03
C GLU A 138 13.81 -6.90 9.09
N ALA A 139 14.40 -6.78 7.90
CA ALA A 139 13.87 -5.97 6.80
C ALA A 139 13.01 -6.86 5.89
N LEU A 140 11.74 -6.54 5.79
CA LEU A 140 10.77 -7.26 4.96
C LEU A 140 10.66 -6.58 3.60
N PHE A 141 11.13 -7.24 2.54
CA PHE A 141 11.03 -6.74 1.16
C PHE A 141 9.69 -7.04 0.50
N SER A 142 9.01 -8.06 1.01
CA SER A 142 7.70 -8.52 0.52
C SER A 142 6.96 -9.23 1.64
N GLY A 143 5.71 -9.58 1.40
CA GLY A 143 4.89 -10.32 2.35
C GLY A 143 3.68 -9.51 2.81
N GLU A 144 2.95 -10.10 3.73
CA GLU A 144 1.75 -9.50 4.31
C GLU A 144 1.97 -9.19 5.78
N VAL A 145 1.57 -8.01 6.19
CA VAL A 145 1.52 -7.62 7.59
C VAL A 145 0.11 -7.16 7.96
N SER A 146 -0.38 -7.63 9.11
CA SER A 146 -1.63 -7.15 9.68
C SER A 146 -1.36 -6.31 10.91
N ILE A 147 -1.96 -5.11 11.00
CA ILE A 147 -1.85 -4.27 12.19
C ILE A 147 -2.67 -4.90 13.31
N LEU A 148 -2.01 -5.15 14.43
CA LEU A 148 -2.67 -5.69 15.61
C LEU A 148 -3.37 -4.58 16.41
N PRO A 149 -4.53 -4.87 17.03
CA PRO A 149 -5.16 -3.96 17.96
C PRO A 149 -4.19 -3.54 19.08
N ARG A 150 -4.39 -2.33 19.63
CA ARG A 150 -3.68 -1.96 20.85
C ARG A 150 -4.12 -2.92 21.96
N PRO A 151 -3.19 -3.44 22.78
CA PRO A 151 -3.60 -4.09 24.03
C PRO A 151 -4.36 -3.05 24.89
N GLU A 152 -5.46 -3.48 25.48
CA GLU A 152 -6.21 -2.71 26.47
C GLU A 152 -5.37 -2.47 27.73
#